data_75abc66d0fc41ff906b7040b45bfa489
#
_entry.id   75abc66d0fc41ff906b7040b45bfa489
#
_cell.length_a   1.000
_cell.length_b   1.000
_cell.length_c   1.000
_cell.angle_alpha   90.00
_cell.angle_beta   90.00
_cell.angle_gamma   90.00
#
_symmetry.space_group_name_H-M   'P 1'
#
loop_
_entity.id
_entity.type
_entity.pdbx_description
1 polymer ?
#
loop_
_entity_poly.entity_id
_entity_poly.type
_entity_poly.pdbx_seq_one_letter_code
_entity_poly.pdbx_strand_id
1 'polypeptide(L)'
;LMARAKEDRKFGQAFVAILEQPLSEMMRRLNYQYAVFPVYLKTYNYEIFKKDLIGDGWQINEFRVDSGTSIATIKAGIVSRYTANPTRIKQVILIGNIKVPYSGDFNSTTLPPPDFHFPDHNGAWPTDAYYGDIQSGSWTDATVNNSTGTRSENHNTVGDGKFDQSILPGLQELSVGRIDMSELPAFSSSEAI
;
A
#
# COMPACT_ATOMS: atom_id res chain seq x y z
N LEU A 1 26.61 15.12 16.54
CA LEU A 1 25.13 15.02 16.61
C LEU A 1 24.44 15.78 15.48
N MET A 2 24.86 17.02 15.18
CA MET A 2 24.24 17.82 14.09
C MET A 2 24.58 17.34 12.67
N ALA A 3 25.67 16.64 12.44
CA ALA A 3 26.02 16.06 11.13
C ALA A 3 25.16 14.84 10.79
N ARG A 4 24.78 14.02 11.78
CA ARG A 4 23.87 12.88 11.61
C ARG A 4 22.46 13.32 11.24
N ALA A 5 21.95 14.39 11.83
CA ALA A 5 20.62 14.94 11.53
C ALA A 5 20.49 15.49 10.09
N LYS A 6 21.59 15.73 9.38
CA LYS A 6 21.58 16.15 7.97
C LYS A 6 21.55 14.97 6.99
N GLU A 7 22.09 13.83 7.37
CA GLU A 7 21.97 12.59 6.58
C GLU A 7 20.56 12.00 6.68
N ASP A 8 19.91 12.14 7.83
CA ASP A 8 18.55 11.65 8.05
C ASP A 8 17.47 12.44 7.28
N ARG A 9 17.79 13.61 6.69
CA ARG A 9 16.86 14.33 5.79
C ARG A 9 16.64 13.69 4.42
N LYS A 10 17.29 12.58 4.12
CA LYS A 10 17.00 11.77 2.93
C LYS A 10 15.81 10.81 3.11
N PHE A 11 15.14 10.85 4.25
CA PHE A 11 13.98 9.99 4.56
C PHE A 11 12.65 10.45 3.94
N GLY A 12 12.65 11.22 2.88
CA GLY A 12 11.51 11.38 2.01
C GLY A 12 11.33 10.20 1.03
N GLN A 13 12.04 9.09 1.23
CA GLN A 13 11.93 7.92 0.37
C GLN A 13 10.96 6.90 0.99
N ALA A 14 9.94 6.54 0.22
CA ALA A 14 9.04 5.45 0.56
C ALA A 14 9.60 4.10 0.07
N PHE A 15 9.22 3.03 0.73
CA PHE A 15 9.71 1.69 0.44
C PHE A 15 8.54 0.73 0.16
N VAL A 16 8.76 -0.15 -0.79
CA VAL A 16 7.92 -1.31 -1.00
C VAL A 16 8.75 -2.53 -0.61
N ALA A 17 8.37 -3.20 0.48
CA ALA A 17 8.96 -4.45 0.88
C ALA A 17 8.07 -5.61 0.42
N ILE A 18 8.65 -6.55 -0.29
CA ILE A 18 7.99 -7.75 -0.79
C ILE A 18 8.55 -8.91 0.00
N LEU A 19 7.66 -9.61 0.70
CA LEU A 19 8.05 -10.69 1.58
C LEU A 19 7.92 -12.03 0.88
N GLU A 20 9.01 -12.78 0.90
CA GLU A 20 9.09 -14.14 0.38
C GLU A 20 9.07 -15.15 1.51
N GLN A 21 8.18 -16.12 1.44
CA GLN A 21 8.10 -17.19 2.44
C GLN A 21 9.28 -18.17 2.30
N PRO A 22 9.99 -18.54 3.39
CA PRO A 22 11.04 -19.54 3.33
C PRO A 22 10.49 -20.92 2.99
N LEU A 23 11.29 -21.73 2.29
CA LEU A 23 10.94 -23.07 1.82
C LEU A 23 10.83 -24.12 2.94
N SER A 24 11.16 -23.81 4.18
CA SER A 24 11.18 -24.83 5.25
C SER A 24 9.78 -25.10 5.78
N GLU A 25 9.41 -26.37 5.75
CA GLU A 25 8.16 -26.92 6.29
C GLU A 25 7.96 -26.65 7.80
N MET A 26 9.04 -26.34 8.50
CA MET A 26 9.05 -26.06 9.94
C MET A 26 8.32 -24.75 10.28
N MET A 27 8.27 -23.79 9.38
CA MET A 27 7.61 -22.48 9.57
C MET A 27 6.09 -22.53 9.32
N ARG A 28 5.57 -23.55 8.65
CA ARG A 28 4.11 -23.75 8.47
C ARG A 28 3.36 -23.99 9.78
N ARG A 29 4.04 -24.39 10.84
CA ARG A 29 3.42 -24.72 12.14
C ARG A 29 3.34 -23.55 13.09
N LEU A 30 4.01 -22.45 12.82
CA LEU A 30 3.90 -21.22 13.58
C LEU A 30 2.84 -20.34 12.93
N ASN A 31 1.66 -20.42 13.49
CA ASN A 31 0.47 -19.66 13.10
C ASN A 31 0.65 -18.18 13.50
N TYR A 32 1.66 -17.50 12.96
CA TYR A 32 1.86 -16.06 13.17
C TYR A 32 0.95 -15.26 12.23
N GLN A 33 -0.26 -15.10 12.68
CA GLN A 33 -1.14 -14.05 12.21
C GLN A 33 -0.68 -12.75 12.85
N TYR A 34 -0.31 -11.79 11.98
CA TYR A 34 -0.14 -10.37 12.29
C TYR A 34 0.99 -9.99 13.26
N ALA A 35 2.06 -9.48 12.71
CA ALA A 35 2.94 -8.61 13.49
C ALA A 35 2.16 -7.32 13.83
N VAL A 36 1.58 -7.26 15.01
CA VAL A 36 1.07 -6.02 15.57
C VAL A 36 2.28 -5.22 16.05
N PHE A 37 2.64 -4.19 15.33
CA PHE A 37 3.76 -3.34 15.71
C PHE A 37 3.34 -2.34 16.78
N PRO A 38 4.01 -2.31 17.94
CA PRO A 38 3.77 -1.26 18.93
C PRO A 38 4.24 0.10 18.38
N VAL A 39 3.53 1.15 18.76
CA VAL A 39 3.66 2.56 18.34
C VAL A 39 5.01 3.21 18.72
N TYR A 40 6.07 2.47 18.90
CA TYR A 40 7.41 2.98 19.26
C TYR A 40 8.33 3.17 18.05
N LEU A 41 7.79 3.62 16.91
CA LEU A 41 8.58 3.85 15.69
C LEU A 41 9.59 5.00 15.81
N LYS A 42 9.58 5.81 16.88
CA LYS A 42 10.56 6.89 17.09
C LYS A 42 12.02 6.44 17.19
N THR A 43 12.27 5.16 17.42
CA THR A 43 13.63 4.60 17.56
C THR A 43 13.85 3.38 16.68
N TYR A 44 12.85 2.96 15.95
CA TYR A 44 12.94 1.79 15.07
C TYR A 44 13.48 2.22 13.72
N ASN A 45 14.75 1.99 13.54
CA ASN A 45 15.33 2.21 12.24
C ASN A 45 14.86 1.06 11.31
N TYR A 46 14.62 1.38 10.06
CA TYR A 46 14.17 0.45 9.03
C TYR A 46 15.03 -0.83 8.93
N GLU A 47 16.33 -0.70 9.22
CA GLU A 47 17.24 -1.84 9.22
C GLU A 47 16.96 -2.83 10.38
N ILE A 48 16.49 -2.34 11.53
CA ILE A 48 16.06 -3.21 12.64
C ILE A 48 14.79 -3.94 12.24
N PHE A 49 13.83 -3.22 11.67
CA PHE A 49 12.59 -3.82 11.15
C PHE A 49 12.86 -4.96 10.15
N LYS A 50 13.78 -4.73 9.21
CA LYS A 50 14.19 -5.79 8.28
C LYS A 50 14.84 -6.99 8.98
N LYS A 51 15.66 -6.74 9.99
CA LYS A 51 16.29 -7.82 10.78
C LYS A 51 15.26 -8.67 11.52
N ASP A 52 14.23 -8.02 12.05
CA ASP A 52 13.15 -8.75 12.74
C ASP A 52 12.37 -9.61 11.76
N LEU A 53 11.99 -9.08 10.59
CA LEU A 53 11.34 -9.87 9.53
C LEU A 53 12.21 -11.05 9.09
N ILE A 54 13.52 -10.86 8.95
CA ILE A 54 14.44 -11.94 8.61
C ILE A 54 14.52 -12.96 9.75
N GLY A 55 14.52 -12.49 11.00
CA GLY A 55 14.48 -13.34 12.19
C GLY A 55 13.22 -14.21 12.24
N ASP A 56 12.10 -13.67 11.78
CA ASP A 56 10.83 -14.40 11.63
C ASP A 56 10.79 -15.32 10.39
N GLY A 57 11.89 -15.39 9.65
CA GLY A 57 12.05 -16.29 8.52
C GLY A 57 11.61 -15.73 7.17
N TRP A 58 11.36 -14.43 7.06
CA TRP A 58 11.05 -13.80 5.78
C TRP A 58 12.32 -13.49 4.99
N GLN A 59 12.27 -13.71 3.69
CA GLN A 59 13.24 -13.13 2.76
C GLN A 59 12.65 -11.83 2.20
N ILE A 60 13.41 -10.74 2.27
CA ILE A 60 12.96 -9.42 1.87
C ILE A 60 13.53 -9.07 0.50
N ASN A 61 12.66 -8.66 -0.41
CA ASN A 61 13.02 -8.08 -1.69
C ASN A 61 12.47 -6.65 -1.73
N GLU A 62 13.32 -5.65 -1.55
CA GLU A 62 12.91 -4.26 -1.45
C GLU A 62 13.22 -3.46 -2.71
N PHE A 63 12.45 -2.41 -2.94
CA PHE A 63 12.82 -1.32 -3.84
C PHE A 63 12.31 0.01 -3.30
N ARG A 64 13.01 1.05 -3.66
CA ARG A 64 12.70 2.42 -3.24
C ARG A 64 11.91 3.13 -4.31
N VAL A 65 11.01 4.00 -3.87
CA VAL A 65 10.22 4.86 -4.73
C VAL A 65 10.25 6.29 -4.19
N ASP A 66 10.20 7.26 -5.08
CA ASP A 66 10.10 8.67 -4.72
C ASP A 66 8.64 9.09 -4.63
N SER A 67 8.35 10.19 -3.95
CA SER A 67 6.99 10.72 -3.80
C SER A 67 6.29 11.02 -5.13
N GLY A 68 7.07 11.27 -6.19
CA GLY A 68 6.58 11.47 -7.56
C GLY A 68 6.26 10.19 -8.32
N THR A 69 6.67 9.02 -7.83
CA THR A 69 6.49 7.75 -8.55
C THR A 69 5.00 7.44 -8.74
N SER A 70 4.62 7.11 -9.96
CA SER A 70 3.22 6.79 -10.28
C SER A 70 2.79 5.45 -9.68
N ILE A 71 1.48 5.30 -9.39
CA ILE A 71 0.90 4.03 -8.93
C ILE A 71 1.20 2.89 -9.93
N ALA A 72 1.15 3.17 -11.23
CA ALA A 72 1.46 2.19 -12.27
C ALA A 72 2.92 1.74 -12.23
N THR A 73 3.87 2.66 -12.00
CA THR A 73 5.29 2.33 -11.87
C THR A 73 5.56 1.48 -10.63
N ILE A 74 4.94 1.82 -9.49
CA ILE A 74 5.03 1.03 -8.27
C ILE A 74 4.49 -0.37 -8.50
N LYS A 75 3.31 -0.48 -9.11
CA LYS A 75 2.69 -1.76 -9.48
C LYS A 75 3.61 -2.59 -10.37
N ALA A 76 4.19 -1.99 -11.42
CA ALA A 76 5.12 -2.67 -12.33
C ALA A 76 6.34 -3.25 -11.58
N GLY A 77 6.86 -2.51 -10.59
CA GLY A 77 7.93 -2.98 -9.72
C GLY A 77 7.54 -4.21 -8.88
N ILE A 78 6.32 -4.25 -8.37
CA ILE A 78 5.77 -5.39 -7.63
C ILE A 78 5.57 -6.58 -8.57
N VAL A 79 4.92 -6.37 -9.71
CA VAL A 79 4.66 -7.41 -10.73
C VAL A 79 5.96 -8.07 -11.20
N SER A 80 6.98 -7.26 -11.50
CA SER A 80 8.29 -7.78 -11.95
C SER A 80 8.90 -8.76 -10.93
N ARG A 81 8.81 -8.44 -9.64
CA ARG A 81 9.34 -9.28 -8.58
C ARG A 81 8.50 -10.54 -8.39
N TYR A 82 7.18 -10.37 -8.36
CA TYR A 82 6.27 -11.51 -8.27
C TYR A 82 6.49 -12.50 -9.41
N THR A 83 6.57 -12.02 -10.64
CA THR A 83 6.80 -12.86 -11.83
C THR A 83 8.11 -13.65 -11.76
N ALA A 84 9.14 -13.06 -11.16
CA ALA A 84 10.42 -13.75 -10.96
C ALA A 84 10.31 -14.92 -9.97
N ASN A 85 9.38 -14.86 -8.99
CA ASN A 85 9.21 -15.91 -7.99
C ASN A 85 7.77 -16.01 -7.43
N PRO A 86 6.78 -16.41 -8.25
CA PRO A 86 5.36 -16.33 -7.87
C PRO A 86 4.96 -17.32 -6.76
N THR A 87 5.72 -18.39 -6.57
CA THR A 87 5.42 -19.39 -5.54
C THR A 87 5.83 -18.94 -4.15
N ARG A 88 6.83 -18.07 -4.05
CA ARG A 88 7.42 -17.63 -2.78
C ARG A 88 6.97 -16.26 -2.32
N ILE A 89 6.72 -15.33 -3.23
CA ILE A 89 6.26 -13.99 -2.89
C ILE A 89 4.78 -14.05 -2.48
N LYS A 90 4.47 -13.57 -1.28
CA LYS A 90 3.15 -13.67 -0.66
C LYS A 90 2.61 -12.35 -0.14
N GLN A 91 3.48 -11.40 0.18
CA GLN A 91 3.08 -10.17 0.85
C GLN A 91 3.84 -8.97 0.29
N VAL A 92 3.19 -7.83 0.34
CA VAL A 92 3.75 -6.51 0.07
C VAL A 92 3.54 -5.64 1.30
N ILE A 93 4.58 -4.97 1.76
CA ILE A 93 4.47 -3.91 2.77
C ILE A 93 4.88 -2.60 2.12
N LEU A 94 3.96 -1.65 2.14
CA LEU A 94 4.15 -0.28 1.67
C LEU A 94 4.58 0.57 2.87
N ILE A 95 5.78 1.14 2.85
CA ILE A 95 6.33 1.87 3.99
C ILE A 95 6.62 3.31 3.58
N GLY A 96 6.05 4.25 4.34
CA GLY A 96 6.13 5.68 4.08
C GLY A 96 5.04 6.19 3.13
N ASN A 97 5.19 7.43 2.66
CA ASN A 97 4.19 8.11 1.81
C ASN A 97 4.18 7.56 0.38
N ILE A 98 3.63 6.37 0.21
CA ILE A 98 3.43 5.73 -1.08
C ILE A 98 2.04 6.09 -1.60
N LYS A 99 1.95 6.51 -2.87
CA LYS A 99 0.69 6.90 -3.50
C LYS A 99 -0.39 5.84 -3.29
N VAL A 100 -1.56 6.31 -2.85
CA VAL A 100 -2.74 5.48 -2.60
C VAL A 100 -3.56 5.42 -3.89
N PRO A 101 -3.81 4.24 -4.45
CA PRO A 101 -4.79 4.08 -5.53
C PRO A 101 -6.20 4.31 -4.99
N TYR A 102 -7.04 4.90 -5.82
CA TYR A 102 -8.47 5.07 -5.55
C TYR A 102 -9.26 4.30 -6.60
N SER A 103 -10.40 3.73 -6.22
CA SER A 103 -11.26 3.00 -7.16
C SER A 103 -12.71 3.01 -6.73
N GLY A 104 -13.60 2.94 -7.72
CA GLY A 104 -15.01 2.70 -7.52
C GLY A 104 -15.92 3.83 -7.98
N ASP A 105 -17.19 3.46 -8.06
CA ASP A 105 -18.34 4.35 -8.32
C ASP A 105 -19.37 4.15 -7.21
N PHE A 106 -18.97 4.40 -5.97
CA PHE A 106 -19.86 4.25 -4.83
C PHE A 106 -20.88 5.37 -4.78
N ASN A 107 -22.15 5.01 -4.62
CA ASN A 107 -23.26 5.96 -4.50
C ASN A 107 -24.46 5.32 -3.80
N SER A 108 -25.43 6.14 -3.41
CA SER A 108 -26.61 5.69 -2.66
C SER A 108 -27.59 4.84 -3.44
N THR A 109 -27.48 4.79 -4.77
CA THR A 109 -28.48 4.14 -5.63
C THR A 109 -28.07 2.77 -6.15
N THR A 110 -26.77 2.56 -6.39
CA THR A 110 -26.28 1.31 -6.97
C THR A 110 -25.40 0.51 -6.01
N LEU A 111 -24.44 1.15 -5.39
CA LEU A 111 -23.53 0.51 -4.44
C LEU A 111 -23.15 1.56 -3.37
N PRO A 112 -23.61 1.38 -2.12
CA PRO A 112 -23.35 2.35 -1.08
C PRO A 112 -21.86 2.48 -0.78
N PRO A 113 -21.40 3.68 -0.36
CA PRO A 113 -20.09 3.81 0.27
C PRO A 113 -19.92 2.83 1.42
N PRO A 114 -18.70 2.28 1.64
CA PRO A 114 -18.49 1.24 2.65
C PRO A 114 -18.91 1.59 4.08
N ASP A 115 -18.96 2.88 4.42
CA ASP A 115 -19.38 3.41 5.72
C ASP A 115 -20.80 3.99 5.73
N PHE A 116 -21.53 3.89 4.62
CA PHE A 116 -22.90 4.39 4.45
C PHE A 116 -23.09 5.91 4.64
N HIS A 117 -22.04 6.71 4.54
CA HIS A 117 -22.14 8.18 4.61
C HIS A 117 -22.44 8.78 3.24
N PHE A 118 -23.70 9.11 3.01
CA PHE A 118 -24.19 9.76 1.80
C PHE A 118 -24.44 11.26 2.02
N PRO A 119 -24.11 12.12 1.07
CA PRO A 119 -23.33 11.91 -0.16
C PRO A 119 -21.82 12.06 0.04
N ASP A 120 -21.36 12.26 1.27
CA ASP A 120 -20.01 12.71 1.59
C ASP A 120 -18.93 11.76 1.05
N HIS A 121 -19.20 10.45 1.08
CA HIS A 121 -18.25 9.44 0.66
C HIS A 121 -18.64 8.74 -0.65
N ASN A 122 -19.50 9.36 -1.45
CA ASN A 122 -19.75 8.88 -2.81
C ASN A 122 -18.48 9.01 -3.68
N GLY A 123 -18.33 8.13 -4.66
CA GLY A 123 -17.24 8.13 -5.63
C GLY A 123 -16.20 7.03 -5.38
N ALA A 124 -14.93 7.32 -5.61
CA ALA A 124 -13.84 6.37 -5.44
C ALA A 124 -13.32 6.34 -4.00
N TRP A 125 -12.85 5.17 -3.58
CA TRP A 125 -12.26 4.95 -2.27
C TRP A 125 -10.81 4.47 -2.36
N PRO A 126 -9.97 4.76 -1.34
CA PRO A 126 -8.63 4.23 -1.26
C PRO A 126 -8.61 2.70 -1.33
N THR A 127 -7.74 2.13 -2.17
CA THR A 127 -7.64 0.68 -2.32
C THR A 127 -6.24 0.19 -2.61
N ASP A 128 -5.51 -0.22 -1.59
CA ASP A 128 -4.20 -0.87 -1.77
C ASP A 128 -4.31 -2.27 -2.41
N ALA A 129 -5.53 -2.81 -2.53
CA ALA A 129 -5.81 -4.03 -3.26
C ALA A 129 -5.29 -4.00 -4.71
N TYR A 130 -5.26 -2.81 -5.33
CA TYR A 130 -4.61 -2.61 -6.62
C TYR A 130 -3.19 -3.15 -6.68
N TYR A 131 -2.40 -2.95 -5.62
CA TYR A 131 -1.02 -3.42 -5.58
C TYR A 131 -0.90 -4.94 -5.40
N GLY A 132 -1.91 -5.58 -4.83
CA GLY A 132 -1.94 -7.02 -4.57
C GLY A 132 -2.56 -7.88 -5.68
N ASP A 133 -3.38 -7.29 -6.54
CA ASP A 133 -4.03 -7.95 -7.68
C ASP A 133 -3.07 -7.97 -8.88
N ILE A 134 -2.30 -9.06 -9.04
CA ILE A 134 -1.18 -9.13 -9.99
C ILE A 134 -1.61 -9.64 -11.37
N GLN A 135 -2.48 -10.64 -11.43
CA GLN A 135 -2.72 -11.42 -12.65
C GLN A 135 -4.12 -11.25 -13.23
N SER A 136 -5.07 -10.85 -12.42
CA SER A 136 -6.47 -11.16 -12.70
C SER A 136 -7.28 -10.01 -13.24
N GLY A 137 -6.80 -8.78 -13.30
CA GLY A 137 -7.76 -7.77 -13.61
C GLY A 137 -7.33 -6.62 -14.46
N SER A 138 -8.28 -6.17 -15.24
CA SER A 138 -8.20 -4.86 -15.90
C SER A 138 -8.67 -3.80 -14.94
N TRP A 139 -7.74 -3.10 -14.32
CA TRP A 139 -8.02 -1.85 -13.65
C TRP A 139 -8.11 -0.75 -14.73
N THR A 140 -9.29 -0.17 -14.88
CA THR A 140 -9.60 0.82 -15.93
C THR A 140 -9.96 2.17 -15.31
N ASP A 141 -9.70 3.22 -16.03
CA ASP A 141 -10.09 4.60 -15.76
C ASP A 141 -10.67 5.15 -17.07
N ALA A 142 -11.87 4.68 -17.43
CA ALA A 142 -12.42 4.89 -18.77
C ALA A 142 -13.93 5.16 -18.81
N THR A 143 -14.69 4.86 -17.77
CA THR A 143 -16.15 4.84 -17.82
C THR A 143 -16.84 5.59 -16.69
N VAL A 144 -16.25 5.61 -15.49
CA VAL A 144 -16.88 6.24 -14.33
C VAL A 144 -16.81 7.77 -14.46
N ASN A 145 -17.93 8.42 -14.16
CA ASN A 145 -18.05 9.88 -14.09
C ASN A 145 -18.95 10.24 -12.91
N ASN A 146 -18.41 10.19 -11.70
CA ASN A 146 -19.11 10.44 -10.45
C ASN A 146 -18.46 11.59 -9.67
N SER A 147 -19.12 12.73 -9.64
CA SER A 147 -18.75 13.90 -8.86
C SER A 147 -19.83 14.28 -7.82
N THR A 148 -20.62 13.31 -7.38
CA THR A 148 -21.75 13.54 -6.46
C THR A 148 -21.32 13.56 -4.99
N GLY A 149 -20.12 13.10 -4.66
CA GLY A 149 -19.59 13.17 -3.31
C GLY A 149 -19.26 14.60 -2.90
N THR A 150 -19.48 14.92 -1.62
CA THR A 150 -19.13 16.23 -1.04
C THR A 150 -17.60 16.41 -1.01
N ARG A 151 -16.85 15.33 -0.88
CA ARG A 151 -15.38 15.34 -0.88
C ARG A 151 -14.84 15.23 -2.31
N SER A 152 -14.15 16.26 -2.74
CA SER A 152 -13.56 16.30 -4.09
C SER A 152 -12.53 15.19 -4.33
N GLU A 153 -11.85 14.73 -3.29
CA GLU A 153 -10.91 13.63 -3.38
C GLU A 153 -11.54 12.29 -3.76
N ASN A 154 -12.85 12.14 -3.48
CA ASN A 154 -13.61 10.95 -3.85
C ASN A 154 -14.24 11.04 -5.24
N HIS A 155 -14.27 12.23 -5.86
CA HIS A 155 -14.75 12.34 -7.23
C HIS A 155 -13.93 11.40 -8.13
N ASN A 156 -14.61 10.72 -9.04
CA ASN A 156 -14.00 9.81 -10.01
C ASN A 156 -14.52 10.17 -11.40
N THR A 157 -13.65 10.63 -12.28
CA THR A 157 -13.97 11.02 -13.63
C THR A 157 -12.99 10.39 -14.60
N VAL A 158 -13.44 10.11 -15.81
CA VAL A 158 -12.63 9.46 -16.84
C VAL A 158 -11.28 10.16 -17.01
N GLY A 159 -10.21 9.42 -16.85
CA GLY A 159 -8.83 9.88 -17.06
C GLY A 159 -8.22 10.64 -15.89
N ASP A 160 -8.80 10.62 -14.70
CA ASP A 160 -8.27 11.31 -13.52
C ASP A 160 -7.24 10.51 -12.70
N GLY A 161 -6.97 9.28 -13.11
CA GLY A 161 -6.02 8.37 -12.46
C GLY A 161 -6.64 7.53 -11.35
N LYS A 162 -7.95 7.59 -11.16
CA LYS A 162 -8.71 6.70 -10.27
C LYS A 162 -9.40 5.62 -11.10
N PHE A 163 -9.52 4.44 -10.53
CA PHE A 163 -10.06 3.30 -11.26
C PHE A 163 -11.58 3.21 -11.16
N ASP A 164 -12.20 2.58 -12.16
CA ASP A 164 -13.66 2.41 -12.26
C ASP A 164 -14.21 1.35 -11.33
N GLN A 165 -13.39 0.39 -10.88
CA GLN A 165 -13.82 -0.85 -10.24
C GLN A 165 -14.28 -0.63 -8.80
N SER A 166 -15.58 -0.87 -8.53
CA SER A 166 -16.15 -0.93 -7.17
C SER A 166 -16.03 -2.33 -6.54
N ILE A 167 -15.71 -3.33 -7.36
CA ILE A 167 -15.47 -4.72 -6.96
C ILE A 167 -14.11 -5.10 -7.52
N LEU A 168 -13.33 -5.86 -6.75
CA LEU A 168 -12.02 -6.32 -7.20
C LEU A 168 -12.16 -7.09 -8.52
N PRO A 169 -11.35 -6.77 -9.54
CA PRO A 169 -11.43 -7.45 -10.84
C PRO A 169 -11.11 -8.94 -10.76
N GLY A 170 -10.38 -9.35 -9.73
CA GLY A 170 -10.00 -10.73 -9.54
C GLY A 170 -9.58 -11.08 -8.13
N LEU A 171 -8.98 -12.25 -7.96
CA LEU A 171 -8.40 -12.69 -6.70
C LEU A 171 -7.07 -11.98 -6.47
N GLN A 172 -6.83 -11.53 -5.25
CA GLN A 172 -5.53 -10.98 -4.87
C GLN A 172 -4.49 -12.09 -4.70
N GLU A 173 -3.40 -12.00 -5.45
CA GLU A 173 -2.25 -12.90 -5.31
C GLU A 173 -1.40 -12.55 -4.11
N LEU A 174 -1.36 -11.28 -3.71
CA LEU A 174 -0.54 -10.78 -2.61
C LEU A 174 -1.38 -10.10 -1.54
N SER A 175 -1.10 -10.42 -0.29
CA SER A 175 -1.56 -9.59 0.82
C SER A 175 -0.80 -8.27 0.82
N VAL A 176 -1.49 -7.16 1.06
CA VAL A 176 -0.88 -5.83 1.10
C VAL A 176 -1.11 -5.20 2.45
N GLY A 177 -0.04 -4.70 3.07
CA GLY A 177 -0.08 -3.89 4.27
C GLY A 177 0.56 -2.53 4.03
N ARG A 178 0.07 -1.48 4.70
CA ARG A 178 0.60 -0.12 4.62
C ARG A 178 1.01 0.37 6.01
N ILE A 179 2.18 1.00 6.08
CA ILE A 179 2.66 1.74 7.24
C ILE A 179 2.99 3.15 6.76
N ASP A 180 2.08 4.09 6.98
CA ASP A 180 2.26 5.50 6.65
C ASP A 180 1.83 6.36 7.85
N MET A 181 2.80 7.08 8.41
CA MET A 181 2.60 7.96 9.57
C MET A 181 2.81 9.43 9.19
N SER A 182 3.05 9.72 7.90
CA SER A 182 3.46 11.06 7.43
C SER A 182 2.44 12.15 7.72
N GLU A 183 1.15 11.82 7.71
CA GLU A 183 0.06 12.77 7.93
C GLU A 183 -0.44 12.82 9.39
N LEU A 184 0.14 12.04 10.28
CA LEU A 184 -0.27 12.07 11.69
C LEU A 184 0.38 13.27 12.41
N PRO A 185 -0.41 14.11 13.13
CA PRO A 185 0.12 15.31 13.81
C PRO A 185 1.28 15.01 14.76
N ALA A 186 1.28 13.85 15.42
CA ALA A 186 2.36 13.42 16.30
C ALA A 186 3.69 13.16 15.56
N PHE A 187 3.65 13.02 14.24
CA PHE A 187 4.78 12.71 13.37
C PHE A 187 5.01 13.76 12.29
N SER A 188 4.29 14.89 12.34
CA SER A 188 4.40 15.99 11.37
C SER A 188 5.65 16.84 11.55
N SER A 189 6.40 16.66 12.63
CA SER A 189 7.71 17.27 12.81
C SER A 189 8.80 16.47 12.08
N SER A 190 9.95 17.07 11.82
CA SER A 190 11.10 16.46 11.12
C SER A 190 11.64 15.15 11.74
N GLU A 191 10.98 14.64 12.76
CA GLU A 191 11.26 13.36 13.43
C GLU A 191 10.27 12.24 13.01
N ALA A 192 9.32 12.55 12.16
CA ALA A 192 8.39 11.57 11.64
C ALA A 192 9.06 10.80 10.49
N ILE A 193 9.60 9.63 10.82
CA ILE A 193 10.19 8.60 9.95
C ILE A 193 11.41 9.06 9.19
#